data_9f0c1daa23373f17c82fdda312550c38
#
_entry.id   9f0c1daa23373f17c82fdda312550c38
#
_cell.length_a   1.000
_cell.length_b   1.000
_cell.length_c   1.000
_cell.angle_alpha   90.00
_cell.angle_beta   90.00
_cell.angle_gamma   90.00
#
_symmetry.space_group_name_H-M   'P 1'
#
loop_
_entity.id
_entity.type
_entity.pdbx_description
1 polymer ?
#
loop_
_entity_poly.entity_id
_entity_poly.type
_entity_poly.pdbx_seq_one_letter_code
_entity_poly.pdbx_strand_id
1 'polypeptide(L)'
;MTILPFAFGMVLKVMTTPVSEGIAISGARIFFSLKMPLQNLVITESQINSWLVMVSIFGLCLYFTHGLSPSQPSKRQLIAEWVVEKVDGIIKENMGEYFAGFAPFIAAILGLSAFSSLSSLTGLYPPTSDINVTAGWAILVFILITYYKFKAGPLQYMKSFGDPVPFLAPLNIISEVATPVSMAFRHYGNVLSGAVISVLIATALQGLSSMLLGWLPGLLGDIPFLQIGLPAILSLYFDVFSGLLQAYIFAMLTMLYVAGGFPQDEYEKRKAKKQNKI
;
A
#
# COMPACT_ATOMS: atom_id res chain seq x y z
N MET A 1 -0.57 9.83 -20.71
CA MET A 1 -0.24 8.40 -20.49
C MET A 1 -0.68 7.87 -19.11
N THR A 2 -0.63 8.63 -18.04
CA THR A 2 -1.01 8.19 -16.69
C THR A 2 -2.50 8.01 -16.46
N ILE A 3 -3.35 8.78 -17.15
CA ILE A 3 -4.82 8.72 -17.04
C ILE A 3 -5.40 7.56 -17.86
N LEU A 4 -4.73 7.14 -18.93
CA LEU A 4 -5.19 6.09 -19.83
C LEU A 4 -5.45 4.74 -19.14
N PRO A 5 -4.56 4.22 -18.26
CA PRO A 5 -4.83 2.98 -17.53
C PRO A 5 -6.06 3.09 -16.62
N PHE A 6 -6.21 4.21 -15.91
CA PHE A 6 -7.39 4.43 -15.06
C PHE A 6 -8.69 4.53 -15.88
N ALA A 7 -8.66 5.23 -17.01
CA ALA A 7 -9.80 5.29 -17.93
C ALA A 7 -10.15 3.89 -18.46
N PHE A 8 -9.17 3.09 -18.82
CA PHE A 8 -9.37 1.71 -19.23
C PHE A 8 -10.00 0.86 -18.11
N GLY A 9 -9.49 0.99 -16.88
CA GLY A 9 -10.07 0.33 -15.71
C GLY A 9 -11.53 0.73 -15.46
N MET A 10 -11.85 2.01 -15.61
CA MET A 10 -13.23 2.49 -15.48
C MET A 10 -14.16 1.91 -16.57
N VAL A 11 -13.70 1.89 -17.82
CA VAL A 11 -14.46 1.28 -18.92
C VAL A 11 -14.68 -0.20 -18.67
N LEU A 12 -13.64 -0.92 -18.28
CA LEU A 12 -13.73 -2.35 -17.95
C LEU A 12 -14.73 -2.59 -16.82
N LYS A 13 -14.69 -1.76 -15.76
CA LYS A 13 -15.64 -1.83 -14.66
C LYS A 13 -17.07 -1.64 -15.10
N VAL A 14 -17.36 -0.60 -15.89
CA VAL A 14 -18.70 -0.31 -16.41
C VAL A 14 -19.22 -1.47 -17.26
N MET A 15 -18.38 -2.03 -18.13
CA MET A 15 -18.76 -3.15 -19.00
C MET A 15 -18.99 -4.47 -18.26
N THR A 16 -18.33 -4.68 -17.13
CA THR A 16 -18.39 -5.95 -16.38
C THR A 16 -19.25 -5.88 -15.14
N THR A 17 -19.75 -4.67 -14.76
CA THR A 17 -20.62 -4.52 -13.57
C THR A 17 -22.04 -4.94 -13.92
N PRO A 18 -22.57 -6.03 -13.35
CA PRO A 18 -23.99 -6.33 -13.45
C PRO A 18 -24.79 -5.23 -12.73
N VAL A 19 -25.95 -4.89 -13.25
CA VAL A 19 -26.89 -4.00 -12.56
C VAL A 19 -27.35 -4.74 -11.31
N SER A 20 -26.80 -4.35 -10.14
CA SER A 20 -27.22 -4.93 -8.87
C SER A 20 -28.27 -4.04 -8.24
N GLU A 21 -29.40 -4.63 -7.92
CA GLU A 21 -30.40 -4.01 -7.05
C GLU A 21 -29.93 -4.20 -5.60
N GLY A 22 -29.38 -3.14 -5.01
CA GLY A 22 -29.02 -3.13 -3.59
C GLY A 22 -27.53 -2.85 -3.30
N ILE A 23 -27.27 -2.48 -2.06
CA ILE A 23 -25.93 -2.17 -1.54
C ILE A 23 -25.29 -3.46 -1.08
N ALA A 24 -24.39 -4.02 -1.87
CA ALA A 24 -23.59 -5.18 -1.49
C ALA A 24 -22.14 -4.76 -1.24
N ILE A 25 -21.63 -5.06 -0.04
CA ILE A 25 -20.20 -5.03 0.23
C ILE A 25 -19.65 -6.31 -0.36
N SER A 26 -19.19 -6.25 -1.61
CA SER A 26 -18.59 -7.40 -2.30
C SER A 26 -17.07 -7.30 -2.25
N GLY A 27 -16.39 -8.43 -2.12
CA GLY A 27 -14.96 -8.54 -2.32
C GLY A 27 -14.58 -8.28 -3.79
N ALA A 28 -13.26 -8.35 -4.09
CA ALA A 28 -12.75 -8.20 -5.45
C ALA A 28 -13.41 -9.22 -6.40
N ARG A 29 -13.88 -8.75 -7.55
CA ARG A 29 -14.50 -9.61 -8.56
C ARG A 29 -13.48 -10.52 -9.22
N ILE A 30 -13.92 -11.71 -9.59
CA ILE A 30 -13.13 -12.65 -10.36
C ILE A 30 -13.40 -12.40 -11.84
N PHE A 31 -12.40 -11.95 -12.61
CA PHE A 31 -12.53 -11.75 -14.05
C PHE A 31 -12.23 -13.05 -14.82
N PHE A 32 -11.17 -13.74 -14.45
CA PHE A 32 -10.75 -14.96 -15.11
C PHE A 32 -10.32 -16.03 -14.09
N SER A 33 -10.65 -17.27 -14.38
CA SER A 33 -10.17 -18.42 -13.64
C SER A 33 -9.49 -19.41 -14.61
N LEU A 34 -8.18 -19.60 -14.44
CA LEU A 34 -7.41 -20.58 -15.18
C LEU A 34 -7.37 -21.88 -14.37
N LYS A 35 -7.82 -22.97 -14.98
CA LYS A 35 -7.77 -24.29 -14.34
C LYS A 35 -6.33 -24.76 -14.22
N MET A 36 -5.86 -24.98 -13.00
CA MET A 36 -4.54 -25.56 -12.71
C MET A 36 -4.71 -26.84 -11.86
N PRO A 37 -3.72 -27.75 -11.88
CA PRO A 37 -3.86 -29.09 -11.27
C PRO A 37 -4.01 -29.07 -9.74
N LEU A 38 -3.50 -28.08 -9.03
CA LEU A 38 -3.57 -27.94 -7.57
C LEU A 38 -4.69 -26.99 -7.11
N GLN A 39 -4.77 -25.82 -7.71
CA GLN A 39 -5.75 -24.79 -7.41
C GLN A 39 -5.96 -23.90 -8.62
N ASN A 40 -7.20 -23.49 -8.90
CA ASN A 40 -7.47 -22.57 -9.99
C ASN A 40 -6.75 -21.24 -9.76
N LEU A 41 -6.01 -20.77 -10.75
CA LEU A 41 -5.45 -19.42 -10.73
C LEU A 41 -6.55 -18.43 -11.06
N VAL A 42 -6.90 -17.62 -10.08
CA VAL A 42 -7.97 -16.64 -10.17
C VAL A 42 -7.35 -15.27 -10.38
N ILE A 43 -7.73 -14.60 -11.48
CA ILE A 43 -7.35 -13.20 -11.73
C ILE A 43 -8.51 -12.33 -11.25
N THR A 44 -8.23 -11.55 -10.21
CA THR A 44 -9.20 -10.69 -9.55
C THR A 44 -9.13 -9.24 -10.04
N GLU A 45 -10.18 -8.48 -9.79
CA GLU A 45 -10.23 -7.04 -10.07
C GLU A 45 -9.08 -6.29 -9.35
N SER A 46 -8.76 -6.66 -8.11
CA SER A 46 -7.66 -6.08 -7.35
C SER A 46 -6.31 -6.27 -8.04
N GLN A 47 -6.09 -7.43 -8.66
CA GLN A 47 -4.85 -7.75 -9.35
C GLN A 47 -4.69 -6.95 -10.66
N ILE A 48 -5.77 -6.82 -11.43
CA ILE A 48 -5.77 -5.99 -12.65
C ILE A 48 -5.55 -4.53 -12.28
N ASN A 49 -6.23 -4.03 -11.26
CA ASN A 49 -6.04 -2.66 -10.80
C ASN A 49 -4.62 -2.42 -10.25
N SER A 50 -3.99 -3.42 -9.61
CA SER A 50 -2.57 -3.34 -9.24
C SER A 50 -1.66 -3.14 -10.45
N TRP A 51 -1.91 -3.87 -11.55
CA TRP A 51 -1.15 -3.70 -12.79
C TRP A 51 -1.38 -2.32 -13.41
N LEU A 52 -2.62 -1.82 -13.40
CA LEU A 52 -2.93 -0.47 -13.89
C LEU A 52 -2.20 0.61 -13.09
N VAL A 53 -2.16 0.46 -11.76
CA VAL A 53 -1.40 1.36 -10.86
C VAL A 53 0.09 1.30 -11.20
N MET A 54 0.68 0.11 -11.35
CA MET A 54 2.10 -0.04 -11.71
C MET A 54 2.43 0.61 -13.06
N VAL A 55 1.59 0.38 -14.08
CA VAL A 55 1.76 1.02 -15.41
C VAL A 55 1.64 2.53 -15.32
N SER A 56 0.72 3.05 -14.50
CA SER A 56 0.55 4.49 -14.29
C SER A 56 1.75 5.13 -13.60
N ILE A 57 2.29 4.49 -12.55
CA ILE A 57 3.51 4.95 -11.87
C ILE A 57 4.70 4.90 -12.83
N PHE A 58 4.85 3.82 -13.58
CA PHE A 58 5.92 3.69 -14.58
C PHE A 58 5.82 4.78 -15.65
N GLY A 59 4.61 5.06 -16.15
CA GLY A 59 4.37 6.17 -17.08
C GLY A 59 4.71 7.54 -16.49
N LEU A 60 4.44 7.77 -15.19
CA LEU A 60 4.87 8.98 -14.47
C LEU A 60 6.39 9.07 -14.39
N CYS A 61 7.06 7.99 -14.02
CA CYS A 61 8.51 7.95 -13.96
C CYS A 61 9.12 8.29 -15.33
N LEU A 62 8.64 7.67 -16.42
CA LEU A 62 9.10 7.99 -17.77
C LEU A 62 8.86 9.46 -18.15
N TYR A 63 7.70 10.01 -17.78
CA TYR A 63 7.38 11.41 -18.06
C TYR A 63 8.32 12.37 -17.35
N PHE A 64 8.63 12.13 -16.08
CA PHE A 64 9.50 13.01 -15.29
C PHE A 64 10.99 12.84 -15.63
N THR A 65 11.41 11.64 -16.05
CA THR A 65 12.80 11.34 -16.41
C THR A 65 13.12 11.57 -17.89
N HIS A 66 12.13 11.95 -18.72
CA HIS A 66 12.38 12.20 -20.13
C HIS A 66 13.13 13.52 -20.35
N GLY A 67 14.28 13.45 -21.02
CA GLY A 67 15.07 14.62 -21.41
C GLY A 67 15.79 15.30 -20.23
N LEU A 68 16.39 14.53 -19.35
CA LEU A 68 17.23 15.04 -18.25
C LEU A 68 18.44 15.80 -18.80
N SER A 69 18.68 17.01 -18.30
CA SER A 69 19.82 17.86 -18.67
C SER A 69 20.52 18.40 -17.43
N PRO A 70 21.83 18.20 -17.28
CA PRO A 70 22.58 18.72 -16.14
C PRO A 70 22.71 20.25 -16.13
N SER A 71 22.74 20.88 -17.31
CA SER A 71 23.00 22.33 -17.45
C SER A 71 21.76 23.21 -17.40
N GLN A 72 20.61 22.69 -17.81
CA GLN A 72 19.33 23.43 -17.82
C GLN A 72 18.19 22.50 -17.37
N PRO A 73 17.98 22.31 -16.07
CA PRO A 73 16.94 21.42 -15.57
C PRO A 73 15.56 21.96 -15.90
N SER A 74 14.73 21.13 -16.49
CA SER A 74 13.31 21.45 -16.73
C SER A 74 12.52 21.43 -15.41
N LYS A 75 11.36 22.11 -15.35
CA LYS A 75 10.48 22.07 -14.17
C LYS A 75 10.09 20.64 -13.78
N ARG A 76 9.96 19.74 -14.74
CA ARG A 76 9.67 18.31 -14.50
C ARG A 76 10.84 17.61 -13.81
N GLN A 77 12.06 17.89 -14.26
CA GLN A 77 13.29 17.35 -13.66
C GLN A 77 13.45 17.83 -12.21
N LEU A 78 13.20 19.11 -11.93
CA LEU A 78 13.26 19.66 -10.57
C LEU A 78 12.27 18.96 -9.62
N ILE A 79 11.07 18.62 -10.10
CA ILE A 79 10.10 17.85 -9.29
C ILE A 79 10.63 16.43 -9.03
N ALA A 80 11.17 15.76 -10.05
CA ALA A 80 11.74 14.42 -9.89
C ALA A 80 12.92 14.41 -8.89
N GLU A 81 13.84 15.34 -9.05
CA GLU A 81 14.99 15.52 -8.15
C GLU A 81 14.53 15.80 -6.72
N TRP A 82 13.56 16.70 -6.53
CA TRP A 82 13.00 16.98 -5.21
C TRP A 82 12.38 15.74 -4.55
N VAL A 83 11.63 14.92 -5.31
CA VAL A 83 11.04 13.68 -4.77
C VAL A 83 12.14 12.71 -4.35
N VAL A 84 13.16 12.51 -5.19
CA VAL A 84 14.29 11.62 -4.87
C VAL A 84 15.04 12.12 -3.64
N GLU A 85 15.35 13.42 -3.57
CA GLU A 85 16.05 14.03 -2.44
C GLU A 85 15.25 13.86 -1.13
N LYS A 86 13.93 14.03 -1.19
CA LYS A 86 13.07 13.80 -0.02
C LYS A 86 13.08 12.36 0.44
N VAL A 87 12.98 11.40 -0.48
CA VAL A 87 13.05 9.97 -0.13
C VAL A 87 14.42 9.61 0.43
N ASP A 88 15.50 10.06 -0.20
CA ASP A 88 16.87 9.86 0.28
C ASP A 88 17.08 10.44 1.69
N GLY A 89 16.54 11.64 1.94
CA GLY A 89 16.58 12.27 3.26
C GLY A 89 15.89 11.43 4.33
N ILE A 90 14.66 10.99 4.06
CA ILE A 90 13.89 10.13 4.98
C ILE A 90 14.65 8.82 5.27
N ILE A 91 15.30 8.22 4.28
CA ILE A 91 16.06 6.99 4.47
C ILE A 91 17.30 7.23 5.31
N LYS A 92 18.07 8.28 5.01
CA LYS A 92 19.26 8.62 5.80
C LYS A 92 18.93 8.90 7.25
N GLU A 93 17.84 9.59 7.52
CA GLU A 93 17.37 9.88 8.88
C GLU A 93 16.91 8.64 9.65
N ASN A 94 16.23 7.70 8.98
CA ASN A 94 15.60 6.55 9.65
C ASN A 94 16.42 5.25 9.57
N MET A 95 17.23 5.08 8.52
CA MET A 95 17.99 3.84 8.29
C MET A 95 19.51 4.04 8.31
N GLY A 96 19.98 5.29 8.20
CA GLY A 96 21.40 5.62 8.11
C GLY A 96 21.96 5.49 6.68
N GLU A 97 23.20 5.96 6.49
CA GLU A 97 23.84 6.03 5.16
C GLU A 97 24.10 4.65 4.52
N TYR A 98 24.22 3.60 5.34
CA TYR A 98 24.41 2.24 4.84
C TYR A 98 23.28 1.79 3.91
N PHE A 99 22.07 2.29 4.15
CA PHE A 99 20.87 1.94 3.39
C PHE A 99 20.52 2.94 2.28
N ALA A 100 21.42 3.83 1.87
CA ALA A 100 21.16 4.80 0.80
C ALA A 100 20.64 4.12 -0.50
N GLY A 101 21.13 2.92 -0.83
CA GLY A 101 20.63 2.13 -1.96
C GLY A 101 19.20 1.56 -1.80
N PHE A 102 18.56 1.79 -0.66
CA PHE A 102 17.19 1.31 -0.39
C PHE A 102 16.11 2.29 -0.89
N ALA A 103 16.52 3.49 -1.31
CA ALA A 103 15.63 4.57 -1.74
C ALA A 103 14.62 4.15 -2.83
N PRO A 104 15.01 3.45 -3.92
CA PRO A 104 14.06 3.03 -4.93
C PRO A 104 12.98 2.08 -4.39
N PHE A 105 13.36 1.20 -3.45
CA PHE A 105 12.42 0.24 -2.86
C PHE A 105 11.37 0.94 -1.97
N ILE A 106 11.81 1.85 -1.12
CA ILE A 106 10.91 2.61 -0.25
C ILE A 106 10.01 3.54 -1.07
N ALA A 107 10.57 4.22 -2.09
CA ALA A 107 9.78 5.02 -3.01
C ALA A 107 8.73 4.19 -3.76
N ALA A 108 9.08 2.96 -4.19
CA ALA A 108 8.15 2.06 -4.86
C ALA A 108 7.01 1.62 -3.94
N ILE A 109 7.31 1.18 -2.71
CA ILE A 109 6.27 0.77 -1.74
C ILE A 109 5.36 1.96 -1.40
N LEU A 110 5.92 3.12 -1.11
CA LEU A 110 5.16 4.33 -0.78
C LEU A 110 4.29 4.75 -1.97
N GLY A 111 4.85 4.77 -3.16
CA GLY A 111 4.13 5.09 -4.39
C GLY A 111 3.02 4.10 -4.69
N LEU A 112 3.31 2.79 -4.69
CA LEU A 112 2.31 1.74 -4.94
C LEU A 112 1.16 1.81 -3.93
N SER A 113 1.47 1.98 -2.64
CA SER A 113 0.47 2.07 -1.59
C SER A 113 -0.38 3.34 -1.73
N ALA A 114 0.23 4.50 -1.94
CA ALA A 114 -0.47 5.77 -2.10
C ALA A 114 -1.38 5.77 -3.35
N PHE A 115 -0.85 5.38 -4.50
CA PHE A 115 -1.64 5.33 -5.74
C PHE A 115 -2.73 4.26 -5.69
N SER A 116 -2.49 3.12 -5.02
CA SER A 116 -3.51 2.10 -4.79
C SER A 116 -4.69 2.65 -3.98
N SER A 117 -4.41 3.40 -2.92
CA SER A 117 -5.46 4.04 -2.10
C SER A 117 -6.19 5.14 -2.88
N LEU A 118 -5.46 5.97 -3.63
CA LEU A 118 -6.07 7.02 -4.45
C LEU A 118 -6.90 6.48 -5.62
N SER A 119 -6.68 5.23 -6.06
CA SER A 119 -7.49 4.62 -7.12
C SER A 119 -8.96 4.46 -6.73
N SER A 120 -9.29 4.40 -5.44
CA SER A 120 -10.67 4.38 -4.94
C SER A 120 -11.46 5.63 -5.34
N LEU A 121 -10.80 6.81 -5.41
CA LEU A 121 -11.43 8.05 -5.84
C LEU A 121 -11.95 7.99 -7.28
N THR A 122 -11.35 7.15 -8.12
CA THR A 122 -11.82 6.91 -9.49
C THR A 122 -12.94 5.86 -9.55
N GLY A 123 -13.39 5.37 -8.40
CA GLY A 123 -14.39 4.32 -8.28
C GLY A 123 -13.87 2.92 -8.62
N LEU A 124 -12.56 2.74 -8.78
CA LEU A 124 -11.95 1.43 -8.97
C LEU A 124 -11.80 0.73 -7.61
N TYR A 125 -11.82 -0.62 -7.63
CA TYR A 125 -11.56 -1.41 -6.43
C TYR A 125 -10.08 -1.24 -6.05
N PRO A 126 -9.77 -0.64 -4.88
CA PRO A 126 -8.38 -0.39 -4.53
C PRO A 126 -7.64 -1.70 -4.25
N PRO A 127 -6.46 -1.92 -4.85
CA PRO A 127 -5.65 -3.13 -4.63
C PRO A 127 -5.39 -3.43 -3.16
N THR A 128 -5.25 -2.40 -2.34
CA THR A 128 -5.01 -2.50 -0.89
C THR A 128 -6.21 -2.98 -0.08
N SER A 129 -7.40 -3.06 -0.69
CA SER A 129 -8.58 -3.73 -0.13
C SER A 129 -8.55 -5.26 -0.27
N ASP A 130 -7.49 -5.81 -0.88
CA ASP A 130 -7.28 -7.24 -0.99
C ASP A 130 -6.16 -7.68 -0.06
N ILE A 131 -6.49 -8.59 0.87
CA ILE A 131 -5.52 -9.10 1.85
C ILE A 131 -4.33 -9.81 1.18
N ASN A 132 -4.54 -10.43 0.00
CA ASN A 132 -3.46 -11.11 -0.72
C ASN A 132 -2.40 -10.12 -1.20
N VAL A 133 -2.81 -8.93 -1.62
CA VAL A 133 -1.90 -7.86 -2.07
C VAL A 133 -1.11 -7.32 -0.87
N THR A 134 -1.79 -6.95 0.20
CA THR A 134 -1.13 -6.38 1.40
C THR A 134 -0.28 -7.40 2.14
N ALA A 135 -0.71 -8.67 2.19
CA ALA A 135 0.09 -9.77 2.72
C ALA A 135 1.32 -10.05 1.86
N GLY A 136 1.19 -10.00 0.52
CA GLY A 136 2.32 -10.14 -0.38
C GLY A 136 3.40 -9.09 -0.13
N TRP A 137 3.02 -7.82 0.07
CA TRP A 137 3.96 -6.75 0.43
C TRP A 137 4.60 -6.98 1.81
N ALA A 138 3.81 -7.39 2.80
CA ALA A 138 4.31 -7.66 4.14
C ALA A 138 5.27 -8.86 4.17
N ILE A 139 5.00 -9.91 3.40
CA ILE A 139 5.91 -11.06 3.25
C ILE A 139 7.23 -10.63 2.61
N LEU A 140 7.18 -9.78 1.58
CA LEU A 140 8.39 -9.24 0.94
C LEU A 140 9.24 -8.45 1.94
N VAL A 141 8.60 -7.60 2.75
CA VAL A 141 9.27 -6.86 3.84
C VAL A 141 9.87 -7.82 4.86
N PHE A 142 9.14 -8.86 5.25
CA PHE A 142 9.62 -9.88 6.18
C PHE A 142 10.87 -10.62 5.66
N ILE A 143 10.87 -10.97 4.37
CA ILE A 143 12.04 -11.58 3.71
C ILE A 143 13.24 -10.63 3.79
N LEU A 144 13.04 -9.34 3.56
CA LEU A 144 14.10 -8.33 3.66
C LEU A 144 14.63 -8.18 5.09
N ILE A 145 13.75 -8.09 6.09
CA ILE A 145 14.12 -8.03 7.50
C ILE A 145 14.99 -9.24 7.85
N THR A 146 14.51 -10.43 7.53
CA THR A 146 15.20 -11.69 7.80
C THR A 146 16.55 -11.75 7.06
N TYR A 147 16.61 -11.33 5.81
CA TYR A 147 17.84 -11.26 5.03
C TYR A 147 18.90 -10.38 5.70
N TYR A 148 18.54 -9.17 6.16
CA TYR A 148 19.47 -8.26 6.81
C TYR A 148 19.90 -8.77 8.18
N LYS A 149 19.03 -9.40 8.95
CA LYS A 149 19.38 -10.08 10.21
C LYS A 149 20.40 -11.21 9.98
N PHE A 150 20.18 -12.04 8.96
CA PHE A 150 21.17 -13.08 8.61
C PHE A 150 22.49 -12.51 8.12
N LYS A 151 22.47 -11.42 7.35
CA LYS A 151 23.67 -10.73 6.87
C LYS A 151 24.49 -10.14 8.02
N ALA A 152 23.86 -9.66 9.07
CA ALA A 152 24.53 -9.17 10.27
C ALA A 152 25.28 -10.28 11.02
N GLY A 153 24.75 -11.50 11.06
CA GLY A 153 25.39 -12.68 11.62
C GLY A 153 24.38 -13.77 11.98
N PRO A 154 24.39 -14.90 11.29
CA PRO A 154 23.38 -15.95 11.48
C PRO A 154 23.34 -16.50 12.90
N LEU A 155 24.52 -16.66 13.53
CA LEU A 155 24.60 -17.16 14.90
C LEU A 155 24.05 -16.17 15.91
N GLN A 156 24.26 -14.86 15.69
CA GLN A 156 23.75 -13.80 16.55
C GLN A 156 22.23 -13.67 16.41
N TYR A 157 21.71 -13.79 15.20
CA TYR A 157 20.28 -13.82 14.94
C TYR A 157 19.59 -15.00 15.65
N MET A 158 20.18 -16.19 15.59
CA MET A 158 19.65 -17.36 16.33
C MET A 158 19.69 -17.15 17.85
N LYS A 159 20.75 -16.52 18.37
CA LYS A 159 20.85 -16.19 19.80
C LYS A 159 19.85 -15.13 20.24
N SER A 160 19.52 -14.16 19.39
CA SER A 160 18.57 -13.07 19.71
C SER A 160 17.17 -13.58 20.05
N PHE A 161 16.77 -14.75 19.55
CA PHE A 161 15.52 -15.37 19.96
C PHE A 161 15.49 -15.76 21.45
N GLY A 162 16.64 -16.09 22.03
CA GLY A 162 16.77 -16.45 23.45
C GLY A 162 17.06 -15.28 24.40
N ASP A 163 17.20 -14.05 23.89
CA ASP A 163 17.47 -12.88 24.71
C ASP A 163 16.16 -12.28 25.28
N PRO A 164 16.15 -11.78 26.53
CA PRO A 164 17.19 -11.87 27.57
C PRO A 164 17.21 -13.21 28.31
N VAL A 165 16.17 -14.04 28.14
CA VAL A 165 16.06 -15.35 28.79
C VAL A 165 15.64 -16.39 27.76
N PRO A 166 16.29 -17.56 27.66
CA PRO A 166 15.97 -18.62 26.70
C PRO A 166 14.50 -19.09 26.72
N PHE A 167 13.84 -18.97 27.87
CA PHE A 167 12.41 -19.28 28.00
C PHE A 167 11.50 -18.40 27.14
N LEU A 168 11.94 -17.20 26.77
CA LEU A 168 11.20 -16.27 25.91
C LEU A 168 11.34 -16.57 24.40
N ALA A 169 12.17 -17.53 24.02
CA ALA A 169 12.42 -17.85 22.61
C ALA A 169 11.13 -18.13 21.80
N PRO A 170 10.12 -18.89 22.29
CA PRO A 170 8.88 -19.08 21.55
C PRO A 170 8.10 -17.77 21.33
N LEU A 171 8.08 -16.88 22.34
CA LEU A 171 7.40 -15.58 22.24
C LEU A 171 8.10 -14.66 21.23
N ASN A 172 9.43 -14.65 21.22
CA ASN A 172 10.21 -13.86 20.28
C ASN A 172 10.03 -14.34 18.83
N ILE A 173 9.93 -15.65 18.59
CA ILE A 173 9.62 -16.22 17.26
C ILE A 173 8.21 -15.81 16.83
N ILE A 174 7.21 -15.93 17.73
CA ILE A 174 5.84 -15.50 17.43
C ILE A 174 5.79 -14.00 17.11
N SER A 175 6.49 -13.17 17.90
CA SER A 175 6.57 -11.72 17.67
C SER A 175 7.14 -11.37 16.30
N GLU A 176 8.16 -12.11 15.86
CA GLU A 176 8.78 -11.90 14.55
C GLU A 176 7.83 -12.19 13.38
N VAL A 177 7.04 -13.25 13.48
CA VAL A 177 6.00 -13.59 12.51
C VAL A 177 4.79 -12.64 12.63
N ALA A 178 4.44 -12.23 13.85
CA ALA A 178 3.33 -11.32 14.08
C ALA A 178 3.54 -9.93 13.46
N THR A 179 4.79 -9.48 13.33
CA THR A 179 5.12 -8.17 12.75
C THR A 179 4.60 -7.99 11.33
N PRO A 180 4.97 -8.83 10.34
CA PRO A 180 4.45 -8.70 8.98
C PRO A 180 2.93 -8.94 8.90
N VAL A 181 2.41 -9.86 9.70
CA VAL A 181 0.97 -10.09 9.80
C VAL A 181 0.25 -8.83 10.25
N SER A 182 0.73 -8.18 11.32
CA SER A 182 0.17 -6.91 11.80
C SER A 182 0.24 -5.80 10.74
N MET A 183 1.34 -5.70 9.99
CA MET A 183 1.50 -4.72 8.91
C MET A 183 0.47 -4.94 7.80
N ALA A 184 0.27 -6.19 7.37
CA ALA A 184 -0.70 -6.55 6.34
C ALA A 184 -2.13 -6.21 6.78
N PHE A 185 -2.53 -6.66 7.97
CA PHE A 185 -3.87 -6.42 8.51
C PHE A 185 -4.15 -4.95 8.80
N ARG A 186 -3.17 -4.18 9.24
CA ARG A 186 -3.32 -2.74 9.45
C ARG A 186 -3.63 -2.03 8.14
N HIS A 187 -2.89 -2.35 7.08
CA HIS A 187 -3.09 -1.73 5.78
C HIS A 187 -4.44 -2.12 5.17
N TYR A 188 -4.71 -3.42 5.09
CA TYR A 188 -5.97 -3.98 4.61
C TYR A 188 -7.17 -3.48 5.42
N GLY A 189 -7.08 -3.55 6.75
CA GLY A 189 -8.17 -3.20 7.65
C GLY A 189 -8.56 -1.73 7.59
N ASN A 190 -7.58 -0.83 7.41
CA ASN A 190 -7.87 0.60 7.27
C ASN A 190 -8.69 0.89 6.01
N VAL A 191 -8.29 0.33 4.87
CA VAL A 191 -8.99 0.55 3.60
C VAL A 191 -10.36 -0.13 3.60
N LEU A 192 -10.45 -1.37 4.08
CA LEU A 192 -11.71 -2.11 4.15
C LEU A 192 -12.70 -1.43 5.11
N SER A 193 -12.26 -1.05 6.30
CA SER A 193 -13.15 -0.39 7.27
C SER A 193 -13.66 0.95 6.75
N GLY A 194 -12.83 1.74 6.07
CA GLY A 194 -13.23 2.97 5.42
C GLY A 194 -14.32 2.76 4.36
N ALA A 195 -14.15 1.75 3.52
CA ALA A 195 -15.15 1.38 2.51
C ALA A 195 -16.47 0.93 3.15
N VAL A 196 -16.42 0.06 4.17
CA VAL A 196 -17.61 -0.44 4.86
C VAL A 196 -18.35 0.71 5.56
N ILE A 197 -17.65 1.56 6.30
CA ILE A 197 -18.26 2.70 7.01
C ILE A 197 -18.89 3.67 6.01
N SER A 198 -18.23 3.98 4.90
CA SER A 198 -18.77 4.86 3.86
C SER A 198 -20.07 4.33 3.27
N VAL A 199 -20.14 3.02 2.99
CA VAL A 199 -21.33 2.36 2.45
C VAL A 199 -22.47 2.37 3.49
N LEU A 200 -22.19 2.05 4.77
CA LEU A 200 -23.19 2.03 5.84
C LEU A 200 -23.78 3.42 6.07
N ILE A 201 -22.93 4.46 6.12
CA ILE A 201 -23.40 5.84 6.30
C ILE A 201 -24.22 6.29 5.07
N ALA A 202 -23.77 5.99 3.85
CA ALA A 202 -24.52 6.30 2.65
C ALA A 202 -25.91 5.66 2.66
N THR A 203 -26.01 4.39 3.07
CA THR A 203 -27.29 3.67 3.18
C THR A 203 -28.19 4.28 4.26
N ALA A 204 -27.63 4.59 5.43
CA ALA A 204 -28.40 5.21 6.53
C ALA A 204 -28.94 6.59 6.09
N LEU A 205 -28.13 7.39 5.39
CA LEU A 205 -28.55 8.70 4.88
C LEU A 205 -29.61 8.59 3.78
N GLN A 206 -29.55 7.55 2.95
CA GLN A 206 -30.57 7.26 1.96
C GLN A 206 -31.89 6.93 2.65
N GLY A 207 -31.86 6.03 3.63
CA GLY A 207 -33.05 5.69 4.43
C GLY A 207 -33.64 6.89 5.17
N LEU A 208 -32.78 7.74 5.76
CA LEU A 208 -33.23 8.95 6.42
C LEU A 208 -33.81 9.97 5.42
N SER A 209 -33.21 10.12 4.27
CA SER A 209 -33.71 11.00 3.20
C SER A 209 -35.12 10.56 2.73
N SER A 210 -35.31 9.26 2.48
CA SER A 210 -36.61 8.71 2.10
C SER A 210 -37.66 8.86 3.20
N MET A 211 -37.27 8.74 4.46
CA MET A 211 -38.18 8.94 5.62
C MET A 211 -38.64 10.39 5.75
N LEU A 212 -37.73 11.35 5.53
CA LEU A 212 -38.02 12.79 5.68
C LEU A 212 -38.68 13.39 4.45
N LEU A 213 -38.33 12.95 3.24
CA LEU A 213 -38.71 13.57 1.99
C LEU A 213 -39.64 12.68 1.11
N GLY A 214 -39.84 11.42 1.49
CA GLY A 214 -40.66 10.48 0.74
C GLY A 214 -42.17 10.86 0.62
N TRP A 215 -42.65 11.86 1.37
CA TRP A 215 -44.00 12.41 1.23
C TRP A 215 -44.11 13.42 0.09
N LEU A 216 -42.99 13.87 -0.53
CA LEU A 216 -42.97 14.78 -1.65
C LEU A 216 -43.33 14.03 -2.94
N PRO A 217 -44.23 14.62 -3.81
CA PRO A 217 -44.65 13.96 -5.02
C PRO A 217 -43.54 13.97 -6.09
N GLY A 218 -43.43 12.85 -6.84
CA GLY A 218 -42.55 12.70 -7.99
C GLY A 218 -41.07 12.52 -7.63
N LEU A 219 -40.20 12.85 -8.56
CA LEU A 219 -38.73 12.67 -8.45
C LEU A 219 -38.09 13.30 -7.22
N LEU A 220 -38.71 14.30 -6.60
CA LEU A 220 -38.20 14.97 -5.41
C LEU A 220 -38.20 14.07 -4.17
N GLY A 221 -39.15 13.12 -4.08
CA GLY A 221 -39.19 12.14 -2.99
C GLY A 221 -38.15 11.03 -3.11
N ASP A 222 -37.71 10.74 -4.34
CA ASP A 222 -36.78 9.65 -4.64
C ASP A 222 -35.31 10.09 -4.59
N ILE A 223 -35.02 11.40 -4.61
CA ILE A 223 -33.64 11.90 -4.58
C ILE A 223 -33.12 11.85 -3.12
N PRO A 224 -32.02 11.12 -2.86
CA PRO A 224 -31.43 11.03 -1.55
C PRO A 224 -30.60 12.28 -1.21
N PHE A 225 -31.28 13.42 -0.94
CA PHE A 225 -30.62 14.70 -0.70
C PHE A 225 -29.58 14.67 0.43
N LEU A 226 -29.83 13.90 1.49
CA LEU A 226 -28.89 13.79 2.61
C LEU A 226 -27.63 12.98 2.24
N GLN A 227 -27.68 12.17 1.18
CA GLN A 227 -26.54 11.44 0.67
C GLN A 227 -25.58 12.33 -0.14
N ILE A 228 -26.05 13.53 -0.54
CA ILE A 228 -25.22 14.48 -1.30
C ILE A 228 -24.25 15.17 -0.34
N GLY A 229 -22.95 15.01 -0.58
CA GLY A 229 -21.87 15.73 0.13
C GLY A 229 -21.22 14.95 1.25
N LEU A 230 -21.95 14.39 2.23
CA LEU A 230 -21.33 13.69 3.34
C LEU A 230 -20.51 12.44 2.93
N PRO A 231 -20.99 11.57 2.03
CA PRO A 231 -20.17 10.46 1.51
C PRO A 231 -18.90 10.94 0.79
N ALA A 232 -18.95 12.08 0.09
CA ALA A 232 -17.78 12.65 -0.57
C ALA A 232 -16.72 13.14 0.45
N ILE A 233 -17.15 13.74 1.57
CA ILE A 233 -16.25 14.13 2.66
C ILE A 233 -15.63 12.90 3.33
N LEU A 234 -16.43 11.85 3.54
CA LEU A 234 -15.93 10.59 4.09
C LEU A 234 -14.93 9.91 3.16
N SER A 235 -15.20 9.89 1.86
CA SER A 235 -14.28 9.37 0.86
C SER A 235 -12.96 10.17 0.85
N LEU A 236 -13.03 11.50 0.92
CA LEU A 236 -11.83 12.33 1.03
C LEU A 236 -11.02 11.99 2.29
N TYR A 237 -11.69 11.74 3.42
CA TYR A 237 -11.02 11.37 4.66
C TYR A 237 -10.41 9.96 4.58
N PHE A 238 -11.18 8.94 4.18
CA PHE A 238 -10.71 7.55 4.19
C PHE A 238 -9.76 7.25 3.01
N ASP A 239 -10.08 7.70 1.82
CA ASP A 239 -9.33 7.34 0.61
C ASP A 239 -8.07 8.19 0.45
N VAL A 240 -8.15 9.51 0.75
CA VAL A 240 -6.99 10.40 0.60
C VAL A 240 -6.19 10.45 1.89
N PHE A 241 -6.76 11.00 2.96
CA PHE A 241 -5.99 11.25 4.18
C PHE A 241 -5.52 9.94 4.83
N SER A 242 -6.44 9.05 5.14
CA SER A 242 -6.12 7.78 5.80
C SER A 242 -5.30 6.86 4.91
N GLY A 243 -5.60 6.82 3.60
CA GLY A 243 -4.85 6.03 2.62
C GLY A 243 -3.40 6.49 2.46
N LEU A 244 -3.15 7.80 2.34
CA LEU A 244 -1.79 8.35 2.27
C LEU A 244 -1.04 8.18 3.59
N LEU A 245 -1.71 8.41 4.72
CA LEU A 245 -1.14 8.17 6.04
C LEU A 245 -0.70 6.71 6.19
N GLN A 246 -1.53 5.77 5.75
CA GLN A 246 -1.22 4.35 5.82
C GLN A 246 -0.05 3.97 4.91
N ALA A 247 0.05 4.55 3.71
CA ALA A 247 1.20 4.38 2.83
C ALA A 247 2.50 4.83 3.51
N TYR A 248 2.47 5.99 4.16
CA TYR A 248 3.61 6.51 4.92
C TYR A 248 3.96 5.62 6.12
N ILE A 249 2.98 5.19 6.92
CA ILE A 249 3.20 4.30 8.07
C ILE A 249 3.81 2.97 7.62
N PHE A 250 3.33 2.39 6.52
CA PHE A 250 3.86 1.13 6.01
C PHE A 250 5.32 1.27 5.58
N ALA A 251 5.67 2.34 4.87
CA ALA A 251 7.04 2.65 4.48
C ALA A 251 7.95 2.90 5.70
N MET A 252 7.49 3.67 6.69
CA MET A 252 8.22 3.94 7.93
C MET A 252 8.48 2.68 8.74
N LEU A 253 7.47 1.83 8.92
CA LEU A 253 7.64 0.55 9.63
C LEU A 253 8.60 -0.37 8.87
N THR A 254 8.54 -0.41 7.54
CA THR A 254 9.49 -1.15 6.72
C THR A 254 10.92 -0.70 6.99
N MET A 255 11.16 0.61 6.98
CA MET A 255 12.48 1.18 7.26
C MET A 255 12.96 0.83 8.68
N LEU A 256 12.11 1.04 9.69
CA LEU A 256 12.46 0.78 11.09
C LEU A 256 12.79 -0.69 11.34
N TYR A 257 12.00 -1.62 10.81
CA TYR A 257 12.24 -3.04 11.01
C TYR A 257 13.45 -3.55 10.24
N VAL A 258 13.69 -3.08 9.03
CA VAL A 258 14.86 -3.47 8.24
C VAL A 258 16.14 -2.91 8.86
N ALA A 259 16.15 -1.63 9.23
CA ALA A 259 17.29 -0.99 9.86
C ALA A 259 17.57 -1.53 11.27
N GLY A 260 16.52 -1.69 12.10
CA GLY A 260 16.63 -2.24 13.45
C GLY A 260 17.10 -3.70 13.48
N GLY A 261 16.83 -4.46 12.40
CA GLY A 261 17.35 -5.82 12.26
C GLY A 261 18.83 -5.91 11.89
N PHE A 262 19.49 -4.80 11.54
CA PHE A 262 20.88 -4.78 11.09
C PHE A 262 21.77 -3.95 12.01
N PRO A 263 22.57 -4.55 12.92
CA PRO A 263 23.50 -3.84 13.77
C PRO A 263 24.70 -3.32 12.97
N GLN A 264 24.58 -2.08 12.50
CA GLN A 264 25.60 -1.43 11.65
C GLN A 264 26.98 -1.38 12.31
N ASP A 265 27.04 -1.03 13.61
CA ASP A 265 28.30 -0.92 14.36
C ASP A 265 29.07 -2.24 14.41
N GLU A 266 28.39 -3.36 14.55
CA GLU A 266 29.03 -4.66 14.57
C GLU A 266 29.48 -5.10 13.17
N TYR A 267 28.72 -4.79 12.15
CA TYR A 267 29.09 -5.07 10.78
C TYR A 267 30.36 -4.31 10.38
N GLU A 268 30.44 -3.03 10.70
CA GLU A 268 31.62 -2.20 10.43
C GLU A 268 32.85 -2.68 11.18
N LYS A 269 32.71 -3.01 12.46
CA LYS A 269 33.79 -3.61 13.27
C LYS A 269 34.31 -4.92 12.67
N ARG A 270 33.40 -5.76 12.14
CA ARG A 270 33.79 -7.01 11.47
C ARG A 270 34.49 -6.77 10.13
N LYS A 271 34.02 -5.77 9.37
CA LYS A 271 34.62 -5.37 8.09
C LYS A 271 36.03 -4.83 8.30
N ALA A 272 36.22 -3.93 9.28
CA ALA A 272 37.52 -3.39 9.63
C ALA A 272 38.51 -4.47 10.09
N LYS A 273 38.06 -5.44 10.92
CA LYS A 273 38.88 -6.58 11.34
C LYS A 273 39.30 -7.50 10.18
N LYS A 274 38.48 -7.62 9.14
CA LYS A 274 38.84 -8.39 7.93
C LYS A 274 39.86 -7.65 7.07
N GLN A 275 39.74 -6.34 6.93
CA GLN A 275 40.70 -5.52 6.16
C GLN A 275 42.08 -5.45 6.83
N ASN A 276 42.15 -5.44 8.15
CA ASN A 276 43.43 -5.44 8.88
C ASN A 276 44.12 -6.82 8.94
N LYS A 277 43.52 -7.88 8.38
CA LYS A 277 44.10 -9.23 8.28
C LYS A 277 44.68 -9.58 6.90
N ILE A 278 44.50 -8.68 5.93
CA ILE A 278 45.08 -8.74 4.58
C ILE A 278 46.26 -7.78 4.51
#